data_2c2bd823e1d91a08eb0088bb98477de2
#
_entry.id   2c2bd823e1d91a08eb0088bb98477de2
#
_cell.length_a   1.000
_cell.length_b   1.000
_cell.length_c   1.000
_cell.angle_alpha   90.00
_cell.angle_beta   90.00
_cell.angle_gamma   90.00
#
_symmetry.space_group_name_H-M   'P 1'
#
loop_
_entity.id
_entity.type
_entity.pdbx_description
1 polymer ?
#
loop_
_entity_poly.entity_id
_entity_poly.type
_entity_poly.pdbx_seq_one_letter_code
_entity_poly.pdbx_strand_id
1 'polypeptide(L)'
;MVSRMLLILYLTGAAGFLFPAPSWGGGACRVYSPWNNKPVIFNFPAQIIVQADAAPGSVIYEHTFDFSGAAQEQFAGCGVGTSSGFTQYANGWTADSNGIAATNVPGVGIRIYFSMGYPENHGAVPNARIYPVTTSVGVGWYWNWAYYNTWQIQLIKTGPISGGKLQSGGYVSFGMSQDGGNRVLVATLTNGGGGGTIVPVGCTVTTPTVAVPLGQRKKSDFTGPGSTTPWQDFSVTLNCNKNARINVRIDATPDSLAGPQGVMRLDKEPGDMAATGIGIQIGYRPDGSLVQFGEEKYYRTSRSGGNENVELRARYYQTAQNVTAGKANGTATFTLTYK
;
A
#
# COMPACT_ATOMS: atom_id res chain seq x y z
N MET A 1 -14.15 -94.47 -33.69
CA MET A 1 -13.18 -93.70 -34.48
C MET A 1 -13.02 -92.33 -33.91
N VAL A 2 -11.93 -92.06 -33.19
CA VAL A 2 -11.71 -90.83 -32.48
C VAL A 2 -10.63 -90.05 -33.25
N SER A 3 -11.04 -88.92 -33.87
CA SER A 3 -10.13 -88.04 -34.60
C SER A 3 -9.49 -87.06 -33.58
N ARG A 4 -8.18 -87.13 -33.48
CA ARG A 4 -7.42 -86.17 -32.66
C ARG A 4 -7.07 -84.94 -33.51
N MET A 5 -7.57 -83.81 -33.11
CA MET A 5 -7.23 -82.46 -33.66
C MET A 5 -5.99 -81.94 -32.96
N LEU A 6 -4.91 -81.76 -33.67
CA LEU A 6 -3.66 -81.19 -33.16
C LEU A 6 -3.73 -79.66 -33.24
N LEU A 7 -3.73 -78.99 -32.09
CA LEU A 7 -3.72 -77.53 -32.02
C LEU A 7 -2.26 -77.06 -31.94
N ILE A 8 -1.75 -76.49 -33.02
CA ILE A 8 -0.43 -75.85 -33.04
C ILE A 8 -0.56 -74.41 -32.55
N LEU A 9 -0.04 -74.12 -31.34
CA LEU A 9 0.10 -72.74 -30.81
C LEU A 9 1.35 -72.14 -31.45
N TYR A 10 1.14 -71.10 -32.27
CA TYR A 10 2.21 -70.16 -32.65
C TYR A 10 2.45 -69.15 -31.51
N LEU A 11 3.55 -69.30 -30.80
CA LEU A 11 4.08 -68.28 -29.89
C LEU A 11 4.86 -67.28 -30.76
N THR A 12 4.19 -66.17 -31.14
CA THR A 12 4.89 -65.01 -31.67
C THR A 12 5.53 -64.31 -30.50
N GLY A 13 6.81 -64.43 -30.32
CA GLY A 13 7.61 -63.68 -29.36
C GLY A 13 7.62 -62.19 -29.76
N ALA A 14 6.79 -61.42 -29.14
CA ALA A 14 6.97 -59.96 -29.14
C ALA A 14 8.21 -59.66 -28.29
N ALA A 15 9.34 -59.43 -28.94
CA ALA A 15 10.50 -58.81 -28.31
C ALA A 15 10.12 -57.36 -27.91
N GLY A 16 9.52 -57.29 -26.76
CA GLY A 16 9.34 -55.97 -26.12
C GLY A 16 10.73 -55.37 -25.86
N PHE A 17 11.08 -54.35 -26.60
CA PHE A 17 12.18 -53.49 -26.23
C PHE A 17 11.83 -52.87 -24.88
N LEU A 18 12.27 -53.49 -23.79
CA LEU A 18 12.36 -52.89 -22.48
C LEU A 18 13.40 -51.79 -22.59
N PHE A 19 12.97 -50.60 -22.98
CA PHE A 19 13.75 -49.43 -22.68
C PHE A 19 13.86 -49.41 -21.15
N PRO A 20 15.06 -49.46 -20.59
CA PRO A 20 15.20 -49.27 -19.15
C PRO A 20 14.63 -47.91 -18.86
N ALA A 21 13.50 -47.90 -18.13
CA ALA A 21 13.07 -46.65 -17.51
C ALA A 21 14.29 -46.12 -16.75
N PRO A 22 14.69 -44.87 -16.97
CA PRO A 22 15.81 -44.32 -16.22
C PRO A 22 15.47 -44.49 -14.74
N SER A 23 16.20 -45.38 -14.07
CA SER A 23 16.14 -45.52 -12.63
C SER A 23 16.72 -44.22 -12.07
N TRP A 24 15.85 -43.30 -11.76
CA TRP A 24 16.20 -42.15 -10.95
C TRP A 24 16.46 -42.68 -9.54
N GLY A 25 17.65 -43.25 -9.35
CA GLY A 25 18.15 -43.54 -8.00
C GLY A 25 18.17 -42.24 -7.22
N GLY A 26 17.72 -42.26 -5.97
CA GLY A 26 17.51 -41.11 -5.09
C GLY A 26 18.56 -40.01 -5.25
N GLY A 27 18.35 -39.14 -6.20
CA GLY A 27 19.27 -38.10 -6.63
C GLY A 27 18.57 -36.74 -6.63
N ALA A 28 19.35 -35.68 -6.44
CA ALA A 28 18.89 -34.32 -6.45
C ALA A 28 18.09 -33.98 -7.71
N CYS A 29 17.12 -33.08 -7.60
CA CYS A 29 16.45 -32.49 -8.76
C CYS A 29 17.45 -31.95 -9.77
N ARG A 30 17.20 -32.15 -11.05
CA ARG A 30 17.99 -31.57 -12.13
C ARG A 30 17.26 -30.35 -12.68
N VAL A 31 17.92 -29.21 -12.63
CA VAL A 31 17.42 -27.97 -13.26
C VAL A 31 17.96 -27.89 -14.69
N TYR A 32 17.11 -27.50 -15.64
CA TYR A 32 17.44 -27.38 -17.05
C TYR A 32 17.82 -25.95 -17.42
N SER A 33 18.75 -25.81 -18.36
CA SER A 33 19.07 -24.52 -18.96
C SER A 33 17.83 -23.93 -19.65
N PRO A 34 17.57 -22.63 -19.53
CA PRO A 34 18.41 -21.60 -18.92
C PRO A 34 18.11 -21.33 -17.43
N TRP A 35 17.36 -22.22 -16.74
CA TRP A 35 16.75 -21.96 -15.42
C TRP A 35 17.66 -22.21 -14.22
N ASN A 36 18.91 -22.55 -14.42
CA ASN A 36 19.85 -22.78 -13.31
C ASN A 36 20.12 -21.48 -12.54
N ASN A 37 19.31 -21.23 -11.51
CA ASN A 37 19.28 -19.99 -10.73
C ASN A 37 19.17 -18.73 -11.59
N LYS A 38 18.32 -18.78 -12.61
CA LYS A 38 18.12 -17.68 -13.55
C LYS A 38 17.60 -16.42 -12.84
N PRO A 39 18.25 -15.27 -12.96
CA PRO A 39 17.68 -14.03 -12.44
C PRO A 39 16.49 -13.60 -13.28
N VAL A 40 15.35 -13.39 -12.62
CA VAL A 40 14.17 -12.72 -13.20
C VAL A 40 14.22 -11.29 -12.74
N ILE A 41 14.62 -10.38 -13.63
CA ILE A 41 14.94 -9.01 -13.28
C ILE A 41 13.70 -8.14 -13.32
N PHE A 42 13.50 -7.35 -12.27
CA PHE A 42 12.56 -6.25 -12.21
C PHE A 42 13.28 -4.97 -11.75
N ASN A 43 12.64 -3.81 -11.95
CA ASN A 43 13.13 -2.55 -11.44
C ASN A 43 11.99 -1.78 -10.78
N PHE A 44 12.25 -1.20 -9.63
CA PHE A 44 11.37 -0.20 -9.04
C PHE A 44 11.39 1.10 -9.87
N PRO A 45 10.36 1.96 -9.77
CA PRO A 45 10.45 3.31 -10.29
C PRO A 45 11.60 4.07 -9.62
N ALA A 46 12.09 5.12 -10.25
CA ALA A 46 13.22 5.91 -9.74
C ALA A 46 12.99 6.34 -8.28
N GLN A 47 11.79 6.82 -7.98
CA GLN A 47 11.36 7.23 -6.65
C GLN A 47 10.01 6.62 -6.29
N ILE A 48 9.84 6.29 -5.02
CA ILE A 48 8.59 5.87 -4.40
C ILE A 48 8.25 6.89 -3.32
N ILE A 49 7.24 7.71 -3.60
CA ILE A 49 6.82 8.79 -2.71
C ILE A 49 5.91 8.20 -1.63
N VAL A 50 6.23 8.47 -0.37
CA VAL A 50 5.47 7.97 0.77
C VAL A 50 5.02 9.15 1.62
N GLN A 51 3.70 9.27 1.83
CA GLN A 51 3.18 10.30 2.72
C GLN A 51 3.60 10.00 4.17
N ALA A 52 4.05 11.02 4.90
CA ALA A 52 4.63 10.86 6.24
C ALA A 52 3.66 10.19 7.21
N ASP A 53 2.37 10.50 7.12
CA ASP A 53 1.31 10.00 8.00
C ASP A 53 0.56 8.79 7.43
N ALA A 54 1.04 8.19 6.33
CA ALA A 54 0.50 6.90 5.89
C ALA A 54 0.50 5.91 7.05
N ALA A 55 -0.60 5.22 7.28
CA ALA A 55 -0.74 4.34 8.44
C ALA A 55 0.25 3.16 8.38
N PRO A 56 0.82 2.72 9.51
CA PRO A 56 1.51 1.43 9.56
C PRO A 56 0.59 0.31 9.05
N GLY A 57 1.14 -0.60 8.25
CA GLY A 57 0.39 -1.65 7.56
C GLY A 57 -0.14 -1.25 6.17
N SER A 58 -0.11 0.04 5.80
CA SER A 58 -0.53 0.47 4.46
C SER A 58 0.46 0.04 3.38
N VAL A 59 -0.08 -0.33 2.22
CA VAL A 59 0.71 -0.58 1.01
C VAL A 59 1.13 0.77 0.43
N ILE A 60 2.43 1.03 0.37
CA ILE A 60 3.02 2.27 -0.14
C ILE A 60 3.49 2.15 -1.59
N TYR A 61 3.61 0.94 -2.08
CA TYR A 61 3.90 0.61 -3.47
C TYR A 61 3.43 -0.80 -3.78
N GLU A 62 2.85 -0.99 -4.94
CA GLU A 62 2.47 -2.30 -5.45
C GLU A 62 2.78 -2.39 -6.93
N HIS A 63 3.33 -3.53 -7.34
CA HIS A 63 3.55 -3.83 -8.73
C HIS A 63 3.41 -5.33 -8.97
N THR A 64 2.60 -5.66 -9.97
CA THR A 64 2.47 -7.04 -10.47
C THR A 64 3.18 -7.12 -11.82
N PHE A 65 4.05 -8.08 -11.97
CA PHE A 65 4.70 -8.35 -13.24
C PHE A 65 4.61 -9.83 -13.56
N ASP A 66 4.63 -10.09 -14.83
CA ASP A 66 4.38 -11.35 -15.45
C ASP A 66 5.66 -11.78 -16.18
N PHE A 67 6.04 -13.03 -16.03
CA PHE A 67 7.11 -13.64 -16.79
C PHE A 67 6.59 -14.83 -17.63
N SER A 68 5.35 -14.71 -18.11
CA SER A 68 4.68 -15.73 -18.94
C SER A 68 5.35 -15.98 -20.29
N GLY A 69 6.34 -15.16 -20.66
CA GLY A 69 7.24 -15.48 -21.77
C GLY A 69 7.98 -16.81 -21.62
N ALA A 70 8.06 -17.35 -20.38
CA ALA A 70 8.57 -18.67 -20.08
C ALA A 70 7.49 -19.78 -20.07
N ALA A 71 6.25 -19.46 -20.45
CA ALA A 71 5.13 -20.40 -20.40
C ALA A 71 5.46 -21.73 -21.08
N GLN A 72 5.15 -22.83 -20.37
CA GLN A 72 5.42 -24.21 -20.80
C GLN A 72 6.90 -24.57 -20.97
N GLU A 73 7.85 -23.67 -20.71
CA GLU A 73 9.26 -24.04 -20.67
C GLU A 73 9.52 -25.02 -19.52
N GLN A 74 10.20 -26.10 -19.85
CA GLN A 74 10.64 -27.10 -18.88
C GLN A 74 11.80 -26.53 -18.06
N PHE A 75 11.66 -26.47 -16.74
CA PHE A 75 12.70 -25.94 -15.88
C PHE A 75 13.40 -26.98 -14.99
N ALA A 76 12.74 -28.10 -14.68
CA ALA A 76 13.35 -29.13 -13.85
C ALA A 76 12.80 -30.53 -14.11
N GLY A 77 13.60 -31.51 -13.72
CA GLY A 77 13.20 -32.93 -13.59
C GLY A 77 13.58 -33.43 -12.20
N CYS A 78 12.62 -34.03 -11.51
CA CYS A 78 12.79 -34.51 -10.14
C CYS A 78 12.10 -35.87 -10.00
N GLY A 79 12.57 -36.70 -9.05
CA GLY A 79 11.91 -37.94 -8.67
C GLY A 79 10.69 -37.73 -7.78
N VAL A 80 10.12 -38.85 -7.31
CA VAL A 80 9.00 -38.85 -6.35
C VAL A 80 9.44 -38.20 -5.03
N GLY A 81 8.51 -37.55 -4.30
CA GLY A 81 8.81 -36.89 -3.04
C GLY A 81 9.31 -35.45 -3.19
N THR A 82 9.20 -34.86 -4.38
CA THR A 82 9.66 -33.51 -4.65
C THR A 82 8.84 -32.47 -3.92
N SER A 83 9.52 -31.50 -3.32
CA SER A 83 8.94 -30.25 -2.84
C SER A 83 9.45 -29.07 -3.67
N SER A 84 8.56 -28.15 -3.97
CA SER A 84 8.89 -26.93 -4.72
C SER A 84 8.40 -25.69 -3.98
N GLY A 85 9.02 -24.56 -4.22
CA GLY A 85 8.52 -23.28 -3.72
C GLY A 85 9.61 -22.28 -3.38
N PHE A 86 9.13 -21.17 -2.86
CA PHE A 86 9.94 -20.08 -2.34
C PHE A 86 10.03 -20.24 -0.83
N THR A 87 11.15 -20.66 -0.31
CA THR A 87 11.28 -20.98 1.14
C THR A 87 12.04 -19.95 1.93
N GLN A 88 12.74 -19.06 1.26
CA GLN A 88 13.54 -18.02 1.93
C GLN A 88 13.77 -16.83 1.01
N TYR A 89 14.01 -15.67 1.59
CA TYR A 89 14.54 -14.53 0.87
C TYR A 89 16.00 -14.81 0.49
N ALA A 90 16.38 -14.42 -0.73
CA ALA A 90 17.73 -14.66 -1.25
C ALA A 90 18.80 -13.78 -0.59
N ASN A 91 18.41 -12.70 0.08
CA ASN A 91 19.25 -11.70 0.71
C ASN A 91 19.33 -11.82 2.24
N GLY A 92 18.86 -12.92 2.80
CA GLY A 92 18.87 -13.16 4.25
C GLY A 92 17.72 -12.48 5.02
N TRP A 93 16.77 -11.83 4.34
CA TRP A 93 15.59 -11.31 5.00
C TRP A 93 14.68 -12.42 5.52
N THR A 94 14.01 -12.15 6.63
CA THR A 94 13.08 -13.10 7.26
C THR A 94 11.68 -12.49 7.27
N ALA A 95 10.71 -13.22 6.74
CA ALA A 95 9.32 -12.81 6.77
C ALA A 95 8.68 -13.12 8.13
N ASP A 96 7.80 -12.22 8.58
CA ASP A 96 6.91 -12.45 9.72
C ASP A 96 5.75 -13.39 9.34
N SER A 97 4.81 -13.60 10.29
CA SER A 97 3.60 -14.42 10.07
C SER A 97 2.67 -13.90 8.97
N ASN A 98 2.79 -12.63 8.58
CA ASN A 98 2.02 -12.00 7.51
C ASN A 98 2.77 -12.00 6.16
N GLY A 99 3.92 -12.64 6.10
CA GLY A 99 4.78 -12.69 4.92
C GLY A 99 5.57 -11.40 4.68
N ILE A 100 5.64 -10.50 5.68
CA ILE A 100 6.33 -9.21 5.56
C ILE A 100 7.75 -9.35 6.11
N ALA A 101 8.75 -9.07 5.29
CA ALA A 101 10.13 -8.96 5.69
C ALA A 101 10.56 -7.49 5.82
N ALA A 102 11.39 -7.18 6.82
CA ALA A 102 12.01 -5.86 6.91
C ALA A 102 13.01 -5.66 5.78
N THR A 103 12.95 -4.51 5.09
CA THR A 103 13.93 -4.14 4.07
C THR A 103 15.14 -3.46 4.70
N ASN A 104 16.13 -3.12 3.87
CA ASN A 104 17.26 -2.29 4.30
C ASN A 104 16.89 -0.82 4.55
N VAL A 105 15.65 -0.39 4.23
CA VAL A 105 15.14 0.96 4.51
C VAL A 105 14.26 0.89 5.76
N PRO A 106 14.68 1.51 6.89
CA PRO A 106 13.91 1.49 8.12
C PRO A 106 12.47 1.99 7.92
N GLY A 107 11.50 1.29 8.50
CA GLY A 107 10.08 1.61 8.37
C GLY A 107 9.43 1.09 7.10
N VAL A 108 10.16 0.38 6.23
CA VAL A 108 9.64 -0.23 5.01
C VAL A 108 9.80 -1.74 5.07
N GLY A 109 8.67 -2.44 5.01
CA GLY A 109 8.61 -3.89 4.81
C GLY A 109 8.33 -4.24 3.36
N ILE A 110 8.61 -5.48 3.00
CA ILE A 110 8.29 -6.06 1.69
C ILE A 110 7.50 -7.35 1.85
N ARG A 111 6.46 -7.50 1.05
CA ARG A 111 5.70 -8.73 0.91
C ARG A 111 5.64 -9.11 -0.56
N ILE A 112 5.90 -10.37 -0.85
CA ILE A 112 5.95 -10.89 -2.21
C ILE A 112 4.94 -12.01 -2.35
N TYR A 113 4.15 -11.95 -3.40
CA TYR A 113 3.24 -13.00 -3.80
C TYR A 113 3.73 -13.65 -5.09
N PHE A 114 3.45 -14.92 -5.22
CA PHE A 114 3.70 -15.68 -6.43
C PHE A 114 2.46 -16.47 -6.84
N SER A 115 2.14 -16.45 -8.13
CA SER A 115 1.09 -17.27 -8.71
C SER A 115 1.59 -17.96 -9.97
N MET A 116 1.26 -19.25 -10.08
CA MET A 116 1.29 -20.01 -11.33
C MET A 116 -0.14 -20.33 -11.71
N GLY A 117 -0.60 -19.85 -12.86
CA GLY A 117 -2.01 -19.89 -13.23
C GLY A 117 -2.31 -20.40 -14.62
N TYR A 118 -3.60 -20.45 -14.91
CA TYR A 118 -4.17 -20.74 -16.22
C TYR A 118 -4.66 -19.45 -16.87
N PRO A 119 -5.03 -19.46 -18.18
CA PRO A 119 -5.46 -18.27 -18.91
C PRO A 119 -6.56 -17.45 -18.25
N GLU A 120 -7.51 -18.11 -17.59
CA GLU A 120 -8.62 -17.47 -16.89
C GLU A 120 -8.19 -16.65 -15.66
N ASN A 121 -7.00 -16.86 -15.17
CA ASN A 121 -6.43 -16.16 -14.02
C ASN A 121 -5.41 -15.07 -14.41
N HIS A 122 -5.29 -14.78 -15.70
CA HIS A 122 -4.33 -13.80 -16.20
C HIS A 122 -4.69 -12.39 -15.74
N GLY A 123 -3.68 -11.68 -15.22
CA GLY A 123 -3.85 -10.29 -14.75
C GLY A 123 -4.45 -10.14 -13.36
N ALA A 124 -4.99 -11.22 -12.77
CA ALA A 124 -5.29 -11.28 -11.35
C ALA A 124 -4.18 -12.02 -10.61
N VAL A 125 -4.10 -11.84 -9.30
CA VAL A 125 -3.28 -12.70 -8.44
C VAL A 125 -4.21 -13.62 -7.61
N PRO A 126 -5.22 -14.29 -8.25
CA PRO A 126 -6.10 -15.21 -7.57
C PRO A 126 -5.26 -16.43 -7.22
N ASN A 127 -5.44 -16.94 -6.02
CA ASN A 127 -4.63 -18.03 -5.50
C ASN A 127 -3.12 -17.73 -5.36
N ALA A 128 -2.73 -16.46 -5.42
CA ALA A 128 -1.37 -16.05 -5.09
C ALA A 128 -1.04 -16.50 -3.67
N ARG A 129 0.11 -17.11 -3.53
CA ARG A 129 0.61 -17.55 -2.24
C ARG A 129 1.59 -16.53 -1.72
N ILE A 130 1.42 -16.16 -0.46
CA ILE A 130 2.37 -15.28 0.23
C ILE A 130 3.65 -16.08 0.47
N TYR A 131 4.78 -15.49 0.15
CA TYR A 131 6.08 -16.00 0.51
C TYR A 131 6.30 -15.96 2.06
N PRO A 132 6.92 -16.95 2.69
CA PRO A 132 7.45 -18.18 2.12
C PRO A 132 6.37 -19.22 1.82
N VAL A 133 6.48 -19.88 0.67
CA VAL A 133 5.55 -20.92 0.26
C VAL A 133 6.31 -22.20 -0.08
N THR A 134 5.84 -23.32 0.43
CA THR A 134 6.32 -24.65 0.07
C THR A 134 5.13 -25.52 -0.30
N THR A 135 5.21 -26.20 -1.42
CA THR A 135 4.27 -27.22 -1.85
C THR A 135 4.97 -28.55 -1.97
N SER A 136 4.44 -29.58 -1.32
CA SER A 136 4.85 -30.95 -1.55
C SER A 136 4.03 -31.51 -2.71
N VAL A 137 4.67 -32.12 -3.68
CA VAL A 137 4.01 -32.70 -4.84
C VAL A 137 4.44 -34.17 -4.96
N GLY A 138 3.48 -35.05 -4.84
CA GLY A 138 3.73 -36.50 -4.74
C GLY A 138 4.25 -37.18 -5.99
N VAL A 139 4.30 -36.55 -7.16
CA VAL A 139 4.72 -37.12 -8.43
C VAL A 139 5.56 -36.11 -9.18
N GLY A 140 6.80 -36.41 -9.45
CA GLY A 140 7.67 -35.53 -10.20
C GLY A 140 8.37 -36.25 -11.34
N TRP A 141 8.13 -35.81 -12.55
CA TRP A 141 8.91 -36.25 -13.73
C TRP A 141 9.54 -35.04 -14.40
N TYR A 142 8.69 -34.11 -14.85
CA TYR A 142 9.11 -32.87 -15.50
C TYR A 142 8.28 -31.71 -14.98
N TRP A 143 8.92 -30.59 -14.76
CA TRP A 143 8.30 -29.38 -14.25
C TRP A 143 8.40 -28.28 -15.28
N ASN A 144 7.26 -27.77 -15.68
CA ASN A 144 7.14 -26.68 -16.64
C ASN A 144 6.54 -25.46 -15.95
N TRP A 145 6.93 -24.29 -16.41
CA TRP A 145 6.24 -23.08 -16.03
C TRP A 145 4.78 -23.14 -16.51
N ALA A 146 3.86 -22.61 -15.73
CA ALA A 146 2.47 -22.48 -16.14
C ALA A 146 2.33 -21.49 -17.31
N TYR A 147 1.15 -21.41 -17.92
CA TYR A 147 0.87 -20.45 -18.99
C TYR A 147 1.03 -19.01 -18.50
N TYR A 148 0.64 -18.73 -17.25
CA TYR A 148 0.73 -17.42 -16.62
C TYR A 148 1.46 -17.55 -15.29
N ASN A 149 2.56 -16.82 -15.17
CA ASN A 149 3.39 -16.78 -13.99
C ASN A 149 3.54 -15.33 -13.57
N THR A 150 3.06 -15.00 -12.41
CA THR A 150 3.06 -13.61 -11.94
C THR A 150 3.72 -13.51 -10.58
N TRP A 151 4.45 -12.43 -10.40
CA TRP A 151 4.92 -11.97 -9.10
C TRP A 151 4.31 -10.62 -8.79
N GLN A 152 3.81 -10.48 -7.56
CA GLN A 152 3.36 -9.20 -7.04
C GLN A 152 4.26 -8.81 -5.88
N ILE A 153 4.80 -7.61 -5.95
CA ILE A 153 5.60 -7.01 -4.89
C ILE A 153 4.78 -5.92 -4.25
N GLN A 154 4.67 -5.96 -2.93
CA GLN A 154 4.12 -4.89 -2.12
C GLN A 154 5.19 -4.36 -1.18
N LEU A 155 5.41 -3.04 -1.17
CA LEU A 155 6.11 -2.38 -0.09
C LEU A 155 5.08 -1.87 0.92
N ILE A 156 5.37 -2.09 2.19
CA ILE A 156 4.43 -1.85 3.28
C ILE A 156 5.09 -0.91 4.29
N LYS A 157 4.38 0.12 4.71
CA LYS A 157 4.86 0.96 5.81
C LYS A 157 4.76 0.17 7.11
N THR A 158 5.89 -0.05 7.78
CA THR A 158 5.96 -0.79 9.06
C THR A 158 6.26 0.13 10.25
N GLY A 159 6.64 1.37 9.99
CA GLY A 159 6.97 2.36 11.02
C GLY A 159 7.38 3.70 10.42
N PRO A 160 8.01 4.58 11.20
CA PRO A 160 8.59 5.83 10.69
C PRO A 160 9.62 5.55 9.59
N ILE A 161 9.51 6.26 8.47
CA ILE A 161 10.40 6.09 7.31
C ILE A 161 11.40 7.24 7.25
N SER A 162 12.69 6.93 7.27
CA SER A 162 13.77 7.92 7.11
C SER A 162 14.17 8.17 5.65
N GLY A 163 13.62 7.40 4.72
CA GLY A 163 14.03 7.40 3.32
C GLY A 163 15.27 6.55 3.06
N GLY A 164 15.57 6.33 1.80
CA GLY A 164 16.73 5.55 1.38
C GLY A 164 16.48 4.74 0.12
N LYS A 165 17.53 4.17 -0.44
CA LYS A 165 17.44 3.31 -1.62
C LYS A 165 17.30 1.86 -1.22
N LEU A 166 16.31 1.17 -1.80
CA LEU A 166 16.17 -0.28 -1.65
C LEU A 166 17.36 -0.99 -2.29
N GLN A 167 17.88 -2.01 -1.59
CA GLN A 167 19.03 -2.76 -2.10
C GLN A 167 18.70 -3.45 -3.41
N SER A 168 19.71 -3.56 -4.28
CA SER A 168 19.67 -4.37 -5.50
C SER A 168 20.04 -5.82 -5.21
N GLY A 169 19.79 -6.71 -6.18
CA GLY A 169 20.11 -8.13 -6.07
C GLY A 169 18.91 -9.02 -5.85
N GLY A 170 19.15 -10.27 -5.51
CA GLY A 170 18.11 -11.28 -5.34
C GLY A 170 17.22 -11.01 -4.15
N TYR A 171 15.91 -11.15 -4.35
CA TYR A 171 14.91 -10.97 -3.30
C TYR A 171 14.33 -12.29 -2.81
N VAL A 172 13.77 -13.09 -3.70
CA VAL A 172 13.26 -14.42 -3.38
C VAL A 172 13.72 -15.43 -4.42
N SER A 173 14.04 -16.66 -3.98
CA SER A 173 14.48 -17.71 -4.87
C SER A 173 13.46 -18.84 -4.90
N PHE A 174 13.07 -19.23 -6.09
CA PHE A 174 12.30 -20.44 -6.35
C PHE A 174 13.26 -21.61 -6.51
N GLY A 175 13.00 -22.66 -5.77
CA GLY A 175 13.83 -23.86 -5.84
C GLY A 175 13.03 -25.13 -5.63
N MET A 176 13.68 -26.25 -5.88
CA MET A 176 13.13 -27.59 -5.74
C MET A 176 14.05 -28.46 -4.91
N SER A 177 13.47 -29.37 -4.15
CA SER A 177 14.21 -30.42 -3.43
C SER A 177 13.47 -31.74 -3.56
N GLN A 178 14.20 -32.83 -3.52
CA GLN A 178 13.65 -34.17 -3.46
C GLN A 178 13.90 -34.76 -2.07
N ASP A 179 12.87 -35.37 -1.48
CA ASP A 179 12.94 -36.06 -0.18
C ASP A 179 13.55 -35.23 0.96
N GLY A 180 13.30 -33.91 0.94
CA GLY A 180 13.85 -32.99 1.94
C GLY A 180 15.36 -32.74 1.81
N GLY A 181 15.99 -33.21 0.73
CA GLY A 181 17.41 -33.00 0.44
C GLY A 181 17.74 -31.54 0.06
N ASN A 182 18.97 -31.34 -0.37
CA ASN A 182 19.47 -30.02 -0.76
C ASN A 182 18.60 -29.41 -1.87
N ARG A 183 18.18 -28.18 -1.66
CA ARG A 183 17.40 -27.43 -2.62
C ARG A 183 18.27 -26.94 -3.78
N VAL A 184 17.81 -27.21 -5.01
CA VAL A 184 18.39 -26.62 -6.23
C VAL A 184 17.57 -25.40 -6.62
N LEU A 185 18.25 -24.30 -6.94
CA LEU A 185 17.60 -23.05 -7.32
C LEU A 185 17.27 -23.04 -8.81
N VAL A 186 16.06 -22.63 -9.13
CA VAL A 186 15.53 -22.53 -10.50
C VAL A 186 15.58 -21.10 -10.99
N ALA A 187 15.00 -20.18 -10.23
CA ALA A 187 14.93 -18.78 -10.58
C ALA A 187 15.00 -17.89 -9.33
N THR A 188 15.54 -16.71 -9.47
CA THR A 188 15.59 -15.72 -8.40
C THR A 188 15.02 -14.39 -8.90
N LEU A 189 13.96 -13.93 -8.22
CA LEU A 189 13.42 -12.58 -8.42
C LEU A 189 14.47 -11.56 -7.99
N THR A 190 14.92 -10.74 -8.92
CA THR A 190 16.10 -9.90 -8.75
C THR A 190 15.76 -8.43 -9.04
N ASN A 191 16.00 -7.54 -8.07
CA ASN A 191 15.96 -6.11 -8.30
C ASN A 191 17.23 -5.67 -9.03
N GLY A 192 17.07 -5.16 -10.25
CA GLY A 192 18.18 -4.69 -11.09
C GLY A 192 18.85 -3.40 -10.60
N GLY A 193 18.28 -2.73 -9.59
CA GLY A 193 18.87 -1.55 -8.94
C GLY A 193 18.71 -0.23 -9.69
N GLY A 194 17.93 -0.21 -10.77
CA GLY A 194 17.68 1.00 -11.57
C GLY A 194 16.83 2.07 -10.88
N GLY A 195 16.21 1.76 -9.71
CA GLY A 195 15.31 2.66 -8.98
C GLY A 195 15.16 2.26 -7.53
N GLY A 196 14.00 2.60 -6.93
CA GLY A 196 13.64 2.17 -5.58
C GLY A 196 14.10 3.12 -4.48
N THR A 197 14.25 4.40 -4.77
CA THR A 197 14.49 5.40 -3.72
C THR A 197 13.17 5.74 -3.03
N ILE A 198 13.08 5.40 -1.75
CA ILE A 198 11.94 5.76 -0.89
C ILE A 198 12.11 7.21 -0.44
N VAL A 199 11.10 8.03 -0.69
CA VAL A 199 11.10 9.47 -0.37
C VAL A 199 9.88 9.76 0.51
N PRO A 200 10.06 9.88 1.84
CA PRO A 200 8.99 10.34 2.72
C PRO A 200 8.72 11.83 2.48
N VAL A 201 7.44 12.20 2.41
CA VAL A 201 7.02 13.58 2.18
C VAL A 201 5.94 14.00 3.19
N GLY A 202 6.02 15.25 3.61
CA GLY A 202 5.10 15.89 4.54
C GLY A 202 5.35 17.39 4.58
N CYS A 203 4.77 18.07 5.58
CA CYS A 203 5.00 19.50 5.81
C CYS A 203 5.28 19.77 7.29
N THR A 204 5.94 20.88 7.55
CA THR A 204 6.09 21.47 8.88
C THR A 204 5.23 22.71 8.99
N VAL A 205 4.44 22.83 10.05
CA VAL A 205 3.65 24.03 10.34
C VAL A 205 4.60 25.13 10.81
N THR A 206 4.61 26.27 10.11
CA THR A 206 5.45 27.42 10.46
C THR A 206 4.70 28.48 11.29
N THR A 207 3.35 28.46 11.26
CA THR A 207 2.48 29.32 12.07
C THR A 207 1.55 28.49 12.94
N PRO A 208 2.01 27.96 14.09
CA PRO A 208 1.22 27.06 14.93
C PRO A 208 0.02 27.74 15.61
N THR A 209 0.05 29.08 15.70
CA THR A 209 -1.05 29.91 16.25
C THR A 209 -1.35 31.05 15.31
N VAL A 210 -2.63 31.21 14.96
CA VAL A 210 -3.10 32.32 14.11
C VAL A 210 -4.20 33.08 14.83
N ALA A 211 -3.95 34.36 15.12
CA ALA A 211 -4.97 35.26 15.64
C ALA A 211 -5.76 35.90 14.48
N VAL A 212 -7.09 35.81 14.55
CA VAL A 212 -7.99 36.31 13.50
C VAL A 212 -8.87 37.40 14.08
N PRO A 213 -8.52 38.69 13.89
CA PRO A 213 -9.32 39.83 14.44
C PRO A 213 -10.60 40.04 13.63
N LEU A 214 -11.75 39.60 14.13
CA LEU A 214 -13.04 39.81 13.49
C LEU A 214 -13.62 41.21 13.71
N GLY A 215 -12.98 41.99 14.57
CA GLY A 215 -13.35 43.37 14.90
C GLY A 215 -14.58 43.50 15.80
N GLN A 216 -14.80 44.70 16.29
CA GLN A 216 -16.00 45.03 17.07
C GLN A 216 -17.20 45.18 16.14
N ARG A 217 -18.36 44.67 16.56
CA ARG A 217 -19.61 44.69 15.79
C ARG A 217 -20.73 45.28 16.64
N LYS A 218 -21.63 45.99 15.99
CA LYS A 218 -22.82 46.53 16.65
C LYS A 218 -23.93 45.46 16.61
N LYS A 219 -24.80 45.47 17.61
CA LYS A 219 -25.99 44.61 17.63
C LYS A 219 -26.85 44.79 16.38
N SER A 220 -26.91 46.03 15.85
CA SER A 220 -27.64 46.37 14.62
C SER A 220 -27.07 45.69 13.34
N ASP A 221 -25.86 45.15 13.37
CA ASP A 221 -25.26 44.44 12.26
C ASP A 221 -25.87 43.04 12.09
N PHE A 222 -26.68 42.58 13.06
CA PHE A 222 -27.32 41.28 13.12
C PHE A 222 -28.84 41.47 13.00
N THR A 223 -29.39 41.04 11.86
CA THR A 223 -30.80 41.29 11.46
C THR A 223 -31.71 40.06 11.63
N GLY A 224 -31.18 38.96 12.11
CA GLY A 224 -31.91 37.69 12.34
C GLY A 224 -31.02 36.49 12.15
N PRO A 225 -31.46 35.29 12.61
CA PRO A 225 -30.70 34.06 12.44
C PRO A 225 -30.30 33.83 10.97
N GLY A 226 -29.02 33.50 10.75
CA GLY A 226 -28.44 33.37 9.41
C GLY A 226 -27.75 34.64 8.90
N SER A 227 -27.95 35.82 9.51
CA SER A 227 -27.20 37.02 9.13
C SER A 227 -25.74 36.90 9.52
N THR A 228 -24.86 37.49 8.71
CA THR A 228 -23.40 37.33 8.83
C THR A 228 -22.69 38.67 8.66
N THR A 229 -21.53 38.80 9.28
CA THR A 229 -20.58 39.88 8.99
C THR A 229 -19.75 39.59 7.76
N PRO A 230 -19.02 40.56 7.21
CA PRO A 230 -18.03 40.31 6.16
C PRO A 230 -16.98 39.26 6.59
N TRP A 231 -16.49 38.49 5.62
CA TRP A 231 -15.41 37.54 5.84
C TRP A 231 -14.08 38.24 6.17
N GLN A 232 -13.34 37.68 7.11
CA GLN A 232 -11.95 37.97 7.39
C GLN A 232 -11.09 36.81 6.94
N ASP A 233 -10.23 37.04 5.95
CA ASP A 233 -9.31 36.03 5.43
C ASP A 233 -8.10 35.85 6.36
N PHE A 234 -7.62 34.61 6.47
CA PHE A 234 -6.40 34.26 7.19
C PHE A 234 -5.79 32.97 6.57
N SER A 235 -4.57 32.65 6.98
CA SER A 235 -3.91 31.43 6.50
C SER A 235 -3.07 30.76 7.59
N VAL A 236 -2.94 29.45 7.46
CA VAL A 236 -1.94 28.62 8.17
C VAL A 236 -0.80 28.35 7.20
N THR A 237 0.41 28.79 7.54
CA THR A 237 1.58 28.66 6.68
C THR A 237 2.35 27.38 7.00
N LEU A 238 2.75 26.68 5.96
CA LEU A 238 3.46 25.39 5.98
C LEU A 238 4.75 25.48 5.17
N ASN A 239 5.73 24.68 5.51
CA ASN A 239 6.86 24.36 4.64
C ASN A 239 6.79 22.87 4.28
N CYS A 240 6.58 22.56 2.99
CA CYS A 240 6.24 21.24 2.50
C CYS A 240 7.33 20.63 1.62
N ASN A 241 7.41 19.31 1.62
CA ASN A 241 8.09 18.59 0.54
C ASN A 241 7.22 18.62 -0.72
N LYS A 242 7.87 18.56 -1.89
CA LYS A 242 7.17 18.32 -3.15
C LYS A 242 6.39 17.00 -3.06
N ASN A 243 5.16 17.00 -3.59
CA ASN A 243 4.23 15.88 -3.58
C ASN A 243 3.60 15.54 -2.22
N ALA A 244 3.82 16.35 -1.17
CA ALA A 244 3.08 16.19 0.09
C ALA A 244 1.57 16.45 -0.13
N ARG A 245 0.73 15.50 0.27
CA ARG A 245 -0.74 15.65 0.25
C ARG A 245 -1.18 16.28 1.56
N ILE A 246 -1.74 17.46 1.47
CA ILE A 246 -2.17 18.25 2.64
C ILE A 246 -3.66 17.98 2.87
N ASN A 247 -3.99 17.37 4.01
CA ASN A 247 -5.35 17.26 4.50
C ASN A 247 -5.49 18.11 5.75
N VAL A 248 -6.65 18.72 5.92
CA VAL A 248 -6.93 19.67 7.02
C VAL A 248 -8.15 19.17 7.78
N ARG A 249 -8.03 19.09 9.09
CA ARG A 249 -9.12 18.90 10.03
C ARG A 249 -9.14 20.08 10.98
N ILE A 250 -10.33 20.64 11.20
CA ILE A 250 -10.56 21.72 12.15
C ILE A 250 -11.52 21.22 13.23
N ASP A 251 -11.08 21.29 14.48
CA ASP A 251 -11.85 20.89 15.65
C ASP A 251 -12.26 22.13 16.44
N ALA A 252 -13.55 22.26 16.67
CA ALA A 252 -14.16 23.30 17.52
C ALA A 252 -15.47 22.76 18.09
N THR A 253 -16.02 23.41 19.10
CA THR A 253 -17.34 23.06 19.59
C THR A 253 -18.41 23.70 18.68
N PRO A 254 -19.23 22.89 17.95
CA PRO A 254 -20.26 23.45 17.09
C PRO A 254 -21.30 24.23 17.88
N ASP A 255 -21.85 25.29 17.29
CA ASP A 255 -23.02 25.97 17.83
C ASP A 255 -24.27 25.18 17.50
N SER A 256 -24.98 24.68 18.50
CA SER A 256 -26.16 23.83 18.35
C SER A 256 -27.35 24.48 17.67
N LEU A 257 -27.39 25.84 17.65
CA LEU A 257 -28.48 26.61 17.04
C LEU A 257 -28.23 26.88 15.53
N ALA A 258 -26.98 26.81 15.09
CA ALA A 258 -26.61 27.10 13.70
C ALA A 258 -26.75 25.91 12.75
N GLY A 259 -26.99 24.70 13.23
CA GLY A 259 -26.94 23.50 12.43
C GLY A 259 -25.56 23.22 11.83
N PRO A 260 -25.44 22.41 10.77
CA PRO A 260 -24.15 22.00 10.20
C PRO A 260 -23.56 23.08 9.24
N GLN A 261 -23.41 24.30 9.70
CA GLN A 261 -22.99 25.46 8.88
C GLN A 261 -21.54 25.90 9.11
N GLY A 262 -20.71 25.04 9.70
CA GLY A 262 -19.33 25.42 10.05
C GLY A 262 -19.28 26.55 11.09
N VAL A 263 -20.26 26.66 11.95
CA VAL A 263 -20.35 27.66 12.99
C VAL A 263 -19.97 27.08 14.34
N MET A 264 -18.92 27.62 14.95
CA MET A 264 -18.52 27.27 16.31
C MET A 264 -19.14 28.25 17.33
N ARG A 265 -19.42 27.74 18.52
CA ARG A 265 -19.87 28.59 19.63
C ARG A 265 -18.71 29.42 20.13
N LEU A 266 -19.07 30.55 20.80
CA LEU A 266 -18.10 31.41 21.47
C LEU A 266 -17.55 30.74 22.74
N ASP A 267 -16.32 31.06 23.08
CA ASP A 267 -15.70 30.66 24.33
C ASP A 267 -16.38 31.40 25.52
N LYS A 268 -16.52 30.67 26.62
CA LYS A 268 -17.03 31.21 27.89
C LYS A 268 -16.02 30.96 28.98
N GLU A 269 -15.40 32.04 29.46
CA GLU A 269 -14.57 31.99 30.66
C GLU A 269 -15.40 32.31 31.91
N PRO A 270 -15.10 31.70 33.07
CA PRO A 270 -15.76 32.01 34.31
C PRO A 270 -15.62 33.50 34.64
N GLY A 271 -16.75 34.19 34.83
CA GLY A 271 -16.78 35.62 35.08
C GLY A 271 -16.83 36.53 33.84
N ASP A 272 -16.71 35.98 32.64
CA ASP A 272 -16.82 36.74 31.40
C ASP A 272 -18.28 36.93 30.95
N MET A 273 -18.60 38.14 30.53
CA MET A 273 -19.85 38.45 29.80
C MET A 273 -19.63 38.10 28.32
N ALA A 274 -19.76 36.81 27.95
CA ALA A 274 -19.73 36.42 26.55
C ALA A 274 -21.02 36.89 25.85
N ALA A 275 -20.89 37.29 24.60
CA ALA A 275 -22.04 37.57 23.75
C ALA A 275 -22.86 36.27 23.54
N THR A 276 -24.16 36.42 23.30
CA THR A 276 -25.04 35.27 23.00
C THR A 276 -25.80 35.50 21.70
N GLY A 277 -26.27 34.40 21.08
CA GLY A 277 -27.03 34.44 19.84
C GLY A 277 -26.16 34.63 18.59
N ILE A 278 -24.83 34.57 18.75
CA ILE A 278 -23.87 34.56 17.63
C ILE A 278 -22.82 33.50 17.84
N GLY A 279 -22.24 33.02 16.75
CA GLY A 279 -21.08 32.15 16.69
C GLY A 279 -20.06 32.64 15.67
N ILE A 280 -18.97 31.87 15.48
CA ILE A 280 -17.96 32.15 14.48
C ILE A 280 -18.03 31.08 13.40
N GLN A 281 -18.32 31.52 12.16
CA GLN A 281 -18.36 30.64 10.98
C GLN A 281 -16.99 30.62 10.32
N ILE A 282 -16.51 29.40 10.01
CA ILE A 282 -15.22 29.16 9.35
C ILE A 282 -15.45 28.49 7.99
N GLY A 283 -14.73 28.94 6.98
CA GLY A 283 -14.78 28.37 5.64
C GLY A 283 -13.41 28.33 4.97
N TYR A 284 -13.31 27.50 3.94
CA TYR A 284 -12.15 27.45 3.05
C TYR A 284 -12.28 28.54 1.98
N ARG A 285 -11.21 29.31 1.79
CA ARG A 285 -11.23 30.42 0.83
C ARG A 285 -11.24 29.95 -0.63
N PRO A 286 -10.42 28.95 -1.05
CA PRO A 286 -10.29 28.60 -2.46
C PRO A 286 -11.58 28.13 -3.13
N ASP A 287 -12.37 27.30 -2.44
CA ASP A 287 -13.60 26.71 -2.98
C ASP A 287 -14.87 27.22 -2.32
N GLY A 288 -14.73 28.09 -1.33
CA GLY A 288 -15.86 28.68 -0.60
C GLY A 288 -16.61 27.72 0.31
N SER A 289 -16.20 26.47 0.43
CA SER A 289 -16.88 25.49 1.29
C SER A 289 -16.76 25.85 2.75
N LEU A 290 -17.76 25.48 3.56
CA LEU A 290 -17.76 25.64 4.98
C LEU A 290 -17.04 24.47 5.66
N VAL A 291 -16.40 24.75 6.80
CA VAL A 291 -15.72 23.71 7.59
C VAL A 291 -16.76 22.78 8.20
N GLN A 292 -16.50 21.47 8.10
CA GLN A 292 -17.17 20.44 8.89
C GLN A 292 -16.25 20.10 10.07
N PHE A 293 -16.63 20.54 11.29
CA PHE A 293 -15.79 20.30 12.46
C PHE A 293 -15.63 18.81 12.74
N GLY A 294 -14.39 18.40 13.03
CA GLY A 294 -14.05 17.01 13.28
C GLY A 294 -13.83 16.15 12.03
N GLU A 295 -14.13 16.68 10.84
CA GLU A 295 -13.93 15.97 9.59
C GLU A 295 -12.64 16.39 8.89
N GLU A 296 -11.93 15.40 8.32
CA GLU A 296 -10.73 15.65 7.53
C GLU A 296 -11.10 15.96 6.08
N LYS A 297 -10.58 17.04 5.54
CA LYS A 297 -10.74 17.43 4.14
C LYS A 297 -9.39 17.43 3.43
N TYR A 298 -9.32 16.75 2.27
CA TYR A 298 -8.21 16.97 1.35
C TYR A 298 -8.22 18.41 0.85
N TYR A 299 -7.12 19.11 1.08
CA TYR A 299 -6.96 20.51 0.68
C TYR A 299 -6.26 20.64 -0.68
N ARG A 300 -5.03 20.15 -0.79
CA ARG A 300 -4.25 20.07 -2.03
C ARG A 300 -2.98 19.24 -1.89
N THR A 301 -2.30 19.03 -3.02
CA THR A 301 -0.96 18.47 -3.05
C THR A 301 0.05 19.58 -3.37
N SER A 302 1.13 19.68 -2.60
CA SER A 302 2.24 20.61 -2.86
C SER A 302 2.96 20.18 -4.15
N ARG A 303 2.90 21.02 -5.19
CA ARG A 303 3.45 20.68 -6.52
C ARG A 303 4.95 20.92 -6.60
N SER A 304 5.43 21.96 -5.98
CA SER A 304 6.84 22.41 -6.06
C SER A 304 7.62 22.18 -4.77
N GLY A 305 6.94 21.98 -3.64
CA GLY A 305 7.51 22.08 -2.30
C GLY A 305 7.72 23.51 -1.87
N GLY A 306 8.28 23.71 -0.66
CA GLY A 306 8.48 25.02 -0.05
C GLY A 306 7.25 25.54 0.67
N ASN A 307 7.09 26.88 0.67
CA ASN A 307 6.00 27.51 1.41
C ASN A 307 4.65 27.27 0.75
N GLU A 308 3.72 26.78 1.55
CA GLU A 308 2.32 26.52 1.21
C GLU A 308 1.42 27.18 2.23
N ASN A 309 0.23 27.63 1.81
CA ASN A 309 -0.76 28.24 2.68
C ASN A 309 -2.06 27.46 2.64
N VAL A 310 -2.59 27.12 3.80
CA VAL A 310 -3.99 26.71 3.94
C VAL A 310 -4.79 27.99 4.14
N GLU A 311 -5.48 28.42 3.10
CA GLU A 311 -6.24 29.69 3.06
C GLU A 311 -7.64 29.45 3.61
N LEU A 312 -7.96 30.19 4.67
CA LEU A 312 -9.20 30.10 5.41
C LEU A 312 -9.84 31.49 5.54
N ARG A 313 -11.08 31.52 5.95
CA ARG A 313 -11.82 32.77 6.28
C ARG A 313 -12.75 32.54 7.46
N ALA A 314 -12.98 33.57 8.25
CA ALA A 314 -13.89 33.52 9.38
C ALA A 314 -14.78 34.75 9.42
N ARG A 315 -15.95 34.65 10.03
CA ARG A 315 -16.89 35.74 10.27
C ARG A 315 -17.80 35.44 11.44
N TYR A 316 -18.47 36.45 11.98
CA TYR A 316 -19.59 36.19 12.88
C TYR A 316 -20.84 35.75 12.09
N TYR A 317 -21.60 34.88 12.73
CA TYR A 317 -22.87 34.34 12.23
C TYR A 317 -23.90 34.41 13.34
N GLN A 318 -25.07 35.00 13.07
CA GLN A 318 -26.17 35.06 14.04
C GLN A 318 -26.86 33.70 14.12
N THR A 319 -26.89 33.12 15.33
CA THR A 319 -27.44 31.77 15.56
C THR A 319 -28.83 31.82 16.23
N ALA A 320 -29.17 32.90 16.92
CA ALA A 320 -30.46 33.06 17.60
C ALA A 320 -31.14 34.37 17.29
N GLN A 321 -32.43 34.48 17.54
CA GLN A 321 -33.23 35.70 17.30
C GLN A 321 -32.72 36.89 18.11
N ASN A 322 -32.33 36.67 19.36
CA ASN A 322 -31.82 37.70 20.25
C ASN A 322 -30.31 37.61 20.36
N VAL A 323 -29.65 38.75 20.14
CA VAL A 323 -28.20 38.91 20.31
C VAL A 323 -27.94 39.81 21.52
N THR A 324 -27.04 39.39 22.42
CA THR A 324 -26.57 40.22 23.55
C THR A 324 -25.16 40.74 23.31
N ALA A 325 -24.84 41.89 23.85
CA ALA A 325 -23.48 42.41 23.86
C ALA A 325 -22.59 41.55 24.78
N GLY A 326 -21.32 41.44 24.45
CA GLY A 326 -20.33 40.74 25.26
C GLY A 326 -19.05 40.42 24.46
N LYS A 327 -18.14 39.69 25.08
CA LYS A 327 -16.93 39.16 24.40
C LYS A 327 -17.36 38.11 23.38
N ALA A 328 -16.75 38.15 22.19
CA ALA A 328 -17.10 37.26 21.09
C ALA A 328 -15.85 36.55 20.55
N ASN A 329 -15.12 35.90 21.44
CA ASN A 329 -13.94 35.11 21.12
C ASN A 329 -14.31 33.64 20.88
N GLY A 330 -13.49 32.93 20.09
CA GLY A 330 -13.61 31.49 19.88
C GLY A 330 -12.28 30.88 19.51
N THR A 331 -12.05 29.68 19.97
CA THR A 331 -10.83 28.91 19.72
C THR A 331 -11.16 27.66 18.93
N ALA A 332 -10.41 27.44 17.84
CA ALA A 332 -10.44 26.22 17.06
C ALA A 332 -9.03 25.64 16.93
N THR A 333 -8.94 24.31 16.93
CA THR A 333 -7.68 23.60 16.70
C THR A 333 -7.66 23.09 15.27
N PHE A 334 -6.58 23.33 14.54
CA PHE A 334 -6.37 22.70 13.25
C PHE A 334 -5.34 21.58 13.35
N THR A 335 -5.61 20.47 12.66
CA THR A 335 -4.73 19.33 12.52
C THR A 335 -4.45 19.12 11.04
N LEU A 336 -3.19 18.94 10.71
CA LEU A 336 -2.75 18.64 9.34
C LEU A 336 -2.27 17.21 9.28
N THR A 337 -2.66 16.50 8.23
CA THR A 337 -2.21 15.13 7.96
C THR A 337 -1.76 14.99 6.51
N TYR A 338 -0.86 14.05 6.28
CA TYR A 338 -0.21 13.80 5.00
C TYR A 338 -0.40 12.32 4.64
N LYS A 339 -1.55 11.99 3.98
CA LYS A 339 -1.96 10.62 3.66
C LYS A 339 -2.10 10.39 2.15
#